data_b0bddf076b7410ef2bb3007086e64661
#
_entry.id   b0bddf076b7410ef2bb3007086e64661
#
_cell.length_a   1.000
_cell.length_b   1.000
_cell.length_c   1.000
_cell.angle_alpha   90.00
_cell.angle_beta   90.00
_cell.angle_gamma   90.00
#
_symmetry.space_group_name_H-M   'P 1'
#
loop_
_entity.id
_entity.type
_entity.pdbx_description
1 polymer ?
#
loop_
_entity_poly.entity_id
_entity_poly.type
_entity_poly.pdbx_seq_one_letter_code
_entity_poly.pdbx_strand_id
1 'polypeptide(L)'
;RIRMVWDGIPSQLAKENKKFIYSVLREGARAKDFELAIQWLTDCGLCCKVGRVTKGAVPLKAYQDIPAFKLYLVDVGLLRRLAQLAPTAFGEGNRLFTEFKGALTENFVLQTLITQFEVTPRYWSQSNPPYEIDFLIQRENDIFPVEVKSEANISSKSLKKFKELFPDKVKLRVRFSLDNMKLDDDVLNIPLFMADQADRLIGLALEPGNAQ
;
A
#
# COMPACT_ATOMS: atom_id res chain seq x y z
N ARG A 1 15.06 15.60 -14.47
CA ARG A 1 14.39 14.27 -14.35
C ARG A 1 13.92 13.97 -12.93
N ILE A 2 14.75 14.19 -11.91
CA ILE A 2 14.37 14.00 -10.49
C ILE A 2 13.10 14.81 -10.18
N ARG A 3 13.09 16.12 -10.51
CA ARG A 3 11.94 16.97 -10.28
C ARG A 3 10.68 16.50 -11.02
N MET A 4 10.83 16.00 -12.26
CA MET A 4 9.68 15.46 -13.02
C MET A 4 9.08 14.23 -12.34
N VAL A 5 9.91 13.32 -11.81
CA VAL A 5 9.43 12.17 -11.04
C VAL A 5 8.71 12.65 -9.78
N TRP A 6 9.36 13.54 -9.02
CA TRP A 6 8.83 14.10 -7.78
C TRP A 6 7.46 14.77 -7.97
N ASP A 7 7.38 15.73 -8.91
CA ASP A 7 6.14 16.47 -9.20
C ASP A 7 5.04 15.54 -9.77
N GLY A 8 5.41 14.43 -10.40
CA GLY A 8 4.49 13.47 -10.99
C GLY A 8 3.88 12.45 -10.02
N ILE A 9 4.41 12.30 -8.79
CA ILE A 9 3.94 11.28 -7.83
C ILE A 9 2.44 11.40 -7.52
N PRO A 10 1.87 12.58 -7.22
CA PRO A 10 0.44 12.70 -6.98
C PRO A 10 -0.41 12.18 -8.15
N SER A 11 -0.02 12.49 -9.40
CA SER A 11 -0.73 12.02 -10.59
C SER A 11 -0.61 10.50 -10.81
N GLN A 12 0.45 9.86 -10.35
CA GLN A 12 0.59 8.40 -10.35
C GLN A 12 -0.35 7.76 -9.33
N LEU A 13 -0.38 8.31 -8.09
CA LEU A 13 -1.17 7.77 -6.99
C LEU A 13 -2.67 8.07 -7.10
N ALA A 14 -3.07 9.08 -7.88
CA ALA A 14 -4.48 9.37 -8.18
C ALA A 14 -5.13 8.35 -9.11
N LYS A 15 -4.34 7.48 -9.76
CA LYS A 15 -4.88 6.45 -10.67
C LYS A 15 -5.43 5.27 -9.89
N GLU A 16 -6.39 4.57 -10.48
CA GLU A 16 -7.05 3.43 -9.88
C GLU A 16 -6.05 2.34 -9.45
N ASN A 17 -5.13 1.93 -10.32
CA ASN A 17 -4.16 0.88 -10.00
C ASN A 17 -2.81 1.38 -9.46
N LYS A 18 -2.60 2.69 -9.39
CA LYS A 18 -1.40 3.36 -8.83
C LYS A 18 -0.04 2.84 -9.33
N LYS A 19 -0.02 1.92 -10.30
CA LYS A 19 1.22 1.44 -10.93
C LYS A 19 1.94 2.61 -11.59
N PHE A 20 3.26 2.72 -11.35
CA PHE A 20 4.06 3.77 -11.96
C PHE A 20 4.13 3.65 -13.48
N ILE A 21 3.76 4.70 -14.18
CA ILE A 21 3.68 4.77 -15.64
C ILE A 21 4.56 5.92 -16.12
N TYR A 22 5.63 5.61 -16.84
CA TYR A 22 6.62 6.59 -17.29
C TYR A 22 6.04 7.64 -18.27
N SER A 23 5.12 7.23 -19.14
CA SER A 23 4.47 8.14 -20.10
C SER A 23 3.61 9.24 -19.45
N VAL A 24 3.24 9.08 -18.16
CA VAL A 24 2.58 10.15 -17.39
C VAL A 24 3.52 11.31 -17.10
N LEU A 25 4.82 11.05 -16.98
CA LEU A 25 5.82 12.10 -16.76
C LEU A 25 6.12 12.85 -18.05
N ARG A 26 6.19 12.13 -19.17
CA ARG A 26 6.45 12.67 -20.50
C ARG A 26 6.03 11.65 -21.54
N GLU A 27 5.36 12.07 -22.59
CA GLU A 27 4.99 11.22 -23.72
C GLU A 27 6.21 10.47 -24.28
N GLY A 28 6.07 9.18 -24.54
CA GLY A 28 7.14 8.31 -25.04
C GLY A 28 8.25 7.99 -24.03
N ALA A 29 8.15 8.43 -22.77
CA ALA A 29 9.15 8.14 -21.74
C ALA A 29 9.22 6.64 -21.43
N ARG A 30 10.45 6.16 -21.21
CA ARG A 30 10.78 4.76 -20.88
C ARG A 30 11.53 4.68 -19.55
N ALA A 31 11.63 3.47 -18.97
CA ALA A 31 12.34 3.22 -17.72
C ALA A 31 13.74 3.82 -17.70
N LYS A 32 14.55 3.59 -18.74
CA LYS A 32 15.92 4.11 -18.89
C LYS A 32 16.04 5.65 -18.77
N ASP A 33 14.95 6.36 -19.01
CA ASP A 33 14.97 7.84 -18.94
C ASP A 33 14.89 8.36 -17.51
N PHE A 34 14.31 7.57 -16.58
CA PHE A 34 13.94 8.02 -15.23
C PHE A 34 14.39 7.10 -14.10
N GLU A 35 14.91 5.90 -14.40
CA GLU A 35 15.30 4.90 -13.40
C GLU A 35 16.33 5.46 -12.40
N LEU A 36 17.36 6.18 -12.84
CA LEU A 36 18.33 6.83 -11.95
C LEU A 36 17.69 7.92 -11.08
N ALA A 37 16.70 8.65 -11.62
CA ALA A 37 15.98 9.65 -10.84
C ALA A 37 15.11 9.03 -9.75
N ILE A 38 14.46 7.92 -10.06
CA ILE A 38 13.69 7.15 -9.07
C ILE A 38 14.62 6.55 -8.03
N GLN A 39 15.74 5.94 -8.45
CA GLN A 39 16.73 5.40 -7.54
C GLN A 39 17.26 6.48 -6.58
N TRP A 40 17.62 7.64 -7.10
CA TRP A 40 18.08 8.75 -6.25
C TRP A 40 17.04 9.16 -5.20
N LEU A 41 15.75 9.30 -5.61
CA LEU A 41 14.67 9.64 -4.68
C LEU A 41 14.42 8.57 -3.61
N THR A 42 14.64 7.30 -3.95
CA THR A 42 14.51 6.19 -2.98
C THR A 42 15.73 6.08 -2.07
N ASP A 43 16.94 6.25 -2.61
CA ASP A 43 18.19 6.13 -1.84
C ASP A 43 18.35 7.27 -0.83
N CYS A 44 17.87 8.48 -1.16
CA CYS A 44 17.85 9.59 -0.19
C CYS A 44 16.65 9.56 0.77
N GLY A 45 15.80 8.52 0.72
CA GLY A 45 14.68 8.31 1.64
C GLY A 45 13.47 9.21 1.42
N LEU A 46 13.38 9.93 0.29
CA LEU A 46 12.21 10.78 -0.01
C LEU A 46 11.03 9.98 -0.56
N CYS A 47 11.30 8.83 -1.19
CA CYS A 47 10.29 7.96 -1.75
C CYS A 47 10.48 6.51 -1.30
N CYS A 48 9.37 5.79 -1.21
CA CYS A 48 9.34 4.35 -1.01
C CYS A 48 8.83 3.65 -2.27
N LYS A 49 9.64 2.74 -2.84
CA LYS A 49 9.29 1.94 -4.01
C LYS A 49 8.69 0.62 -3.57
N VAL A 50 7.40 0.42 -3.79
CA VAL A 50 6.66 -0.81 -3.48
C VAL A 50 6.56 -1.65 -4.74
N GLY A 51 7.31 -2.74 -4.81
CA GLY A 51 7.33 -3.64 -5.96
C GLY A 51 6.14 -4.59 -6.00
N ARG A 52 5.68 -4.95 -7.21
CA ARG A 52 4.70 -6.00 -7.41
C ARG A 52 5.34 -7.37 -7.20
N VAL A 53 4.58 -8.31 -6.61
CA VAL A 53 4.96 -9.73 -6.61
C VAL A 53 3.97 -10.55 -7.42
N THR A 54 4.46 -11.63 -8.01
CA THR A 54 3.67 -12.54 -8.85
C THR A 54 3.03 -13.67 -8.05
N LYS A 55 3.55 -13.94 -6.85
CA LYS A 55 3.09 -15.03 -5.96
C LYS A 55 3.08 -14.57 -4.50
N GLY A 56 2.15 -15.12 -3.72
CA GLY A 56 2.15 -15.04 -2.26
C GLY A 56 3.08 -16.11 -1.67
N ALA A 57 4.39 -15.94 -1.79
CA ALA A 57 5.38 -16.87 -1.26
C ALA A 57 6.59 -16.12 -0.68
N VAL A 58 7.25 -16.71 0.31
CA VAL A 58 8.46 -16.13 0.96
C VAL A 58 9.73 -16.71 0.34
N PRO A 59 10.80 -15.90 0.21
CA PRO A 59 10.82 -14.46 0.47
C PRO A 59 10.11 -13.68 -0.66
N LEU A 60 9.29 -12.68 -0.30
CA LEU A 60 8.53 -11.88 -1.29
C LEU A 60 9.42 -11.29 -2.39
N LYS A 61 10.66 -10.91 -2.05
CA LYS A 61 11.62 -10.33 -3.00
C LYS A 61 11.96 -11.27 -4.15
N ALA A 62 11.96 -12.58 -3.93
CA ALA A 62 12.29 -13.58 -4.96
C ALA A 62 11.22 -13.66 -6.07
N TYR A 63 10.00 -13.23 -5.78
CA TYR A 63 8.87 -13.26 -6.71
C TYR A 63 8.50 -11.88 -7.23
N GLN A 64 9.41 -10.91 -7.11
CA GLN A 64 9.16 -9.55 -7.56
C GLN A 64 9.15 -9.44 -9.09
N ASP A 65 8.12 -8.78 -9.61
CA ASP A 65 8.06 -8.31 -10.98
C ASP A 65 8.76 -6.93 -11.05
N ILE A 66 10.04 -6.95 -11.40
CA ILE A 66 10.93 -5.79 -11.32
C ILE A 66 10.38 -4.53 -12.02
N PRO A 67 9.79 -4.62 -13.25
CA PRO A 67 9.25 -3.43 -13.94
C PRO A 67 7.97 -2.87 -13.33
N ALA A 68 7.28 -3.63 -12.47
CA ALA A 68 6.00 -3.21 -11.91
C ALA A 68 6.16 -2.76 -10.45
N PHE A 69 5.91 -1.48 -10.19
CA PHE A 69 6.00 -0.91 -8.85
C PHE A 69 5.05 0.29 -8.71
N LYS A 70 4.76 0.64 -7.47
CA LYS A 70 4.15 1.89 -7.04
C LYS A 70 5.21 2.74 -6.36
N LEU A 71 5.10 4.07 -6.46
CA LEU A 71 6.03 5.00 -5.83
C LEU A 71 5.26 5.92 -4.89
N TYR A 72 5.54 5.78 -3.60
CA TYR A 72 4.94 6.57 -2.52
C TYR A 72 5.94 7.58 -1.98
N LEU A 73 5.45 8.60 -1.28
CA LEU A 73 6.30 9.53 -0.54
C LEU A 73 6.59 8.99 0.86
N VAL A 74 7.70 9.41 1.43
CA VAL A 74 8.09 9.07 2.82
C VAL A 74 7.08 9.58 3.84
N ASP A 75 6.36 10.64 3.52
CA ASP A 75 5.42 11.30 4.42
C ASP A 75 4.15 11.75 3.68
N VAL A 76 2.99 11.49 4.29
CA VAL A 76 1.67 11.84 3.75
C VAL A 76 1.44 13.35 3.69
N GLY A 77 2.05 14.12 4.58
CA GLY A 77 1.99 15.59 4.56
C GLY A 77 2.70 16.16 3.34
N LEU A 78 3.83 15.54 2.93
CA LEU A 78 4.51 15.89 1.66
C LEU A 78 3.61 15.56 0.46
N LEU A 79 2.96 14.39 0.46
CA LEU A 79 2.03 14.02 -0.61
C LEU A 79 0.89 15.02 -0.72
N ARG A 80 0.29 15.39 0.42
CA ARG A 80 -0.76 16.41 0.48
C ARG A 80 -0.26 17.76 -0.10
N ARG A 81 0.94 18.16 0.27
CA ARG A 81 1.51 19.44 -0.19
C ARG A 81 1.80 19.43 -1.69
N LEU A 82 2.35 18.34 -2.22
CA LEU A 82 2.59 18.18 -3.66
C LEU A 82 1.29 18.13 -4.45
N ALA A 83 0.25 17.49 -3.92
CA ALA A 83 -1.08 17.47 -4.52
C ALA A 83 -1.81 18.83 -4.39
N GLN A 84 -1.19 19.85 -3.79
CA GLN A 84 -1.74 21.19 -3.57
C GLN A 84 -3.07 21.19 -2.80
N LEU A 85 -3.31 20.18 -1.95
CA LEU A 85 -4.50 20.13 -1.10
C LEU A 85 -4.33 21.07 0.09
N ALA A 86 -5.19 22.09 0.17
CA ALA A 86 -5.22 23.01 1.30
C ALA A 86 -5.61 22.25 2.59
N PRO A 87 -5.16 22.71 3.79
CA PRO A 87 -5.61 22.12 5.07
C PRO A 87 -7.14 22.14 5.22
N THR A 88 -7.80 23.14 4.70
CA THR A 88 -9.26 23.29 4.68
C THR A 88 -9.97 22.21 3.84
N ALA A 89 -9.25 21.52 2.94
CA ALA A 89 -9.80 20.41 2.16
C ALA A 89 -10.16 19.16 3.00
N PHE A 90 -9.67 19.07 4.24
CA PHE A 90 -9.99 17.97 5.16
C PHE A 90 -11.36 18.11 5.84
N GLY A 91 -12.07 19.21 5.62
CA GLY A 91 -13.44 19.38 6.10
C GLY A 91 -14.40 18.35 5.48
N GLU A 92 -15.44 17.98 6.25
CA GLU A 92 -16.46 17.06 5.78
C GLU A 92 -17.10 17.54 4.45
N GLY A 93 -17.27 16.62 3.50
CA GLY A 93 -17.90 16.89 2.22
C GLY A 93 -17.03 17.62 1.19
N ASN A 94 -15.76 17.87 1.46
CA ASN A 94 -14.87 18.45 0.45
C ASN A 94 -14.55 17.45 -0.66
N ARG A 95 -15.02 17.72 -1.88
CA ARG A 95 -14.88 16.83 -3.03
C ARG A 95 -13.42 16.53 -3.38
N LEU A 96 -12.52 17.52 -3.33
CA LEU A 96 -11.10 17.34 -3.64
C LEU A 96 -10.44 16.33 -2.70
N PHE A 97 -10.77 16.38 -1.42
CA PHE A 97 -10.29 15.41 -0.45
C PHE A 97 -10.86 14.02 -0.74
N THR A 98 -12.15 13.91 -1.02
CA THR A 98 -12.82 12.63 -1.29
C THR A 98 -12.19 11.91 -2.48
N GLU A 99 -11.89 12.61 -3.57
CA GLU A 99 -11.28 12.02 -4.77
C GLU A 99 -9.84 11.54 -4.54
N PHE A 100 -9.08 12.18 -3.65
CA PHE A 100 -7.67 11.84 -3.39
C PHE A 100 -7.43 11.09 -2.07
N LYS A 101 -8.48 10.89 -1.28
CA LYS A 101 -8.43 10.28 0.06
C LYS A 101 -7.78 8.91 0.07
N GLY A 102 -8.07 8.05 -0.92
CA GLY A 102 -7.48 6.73 -1.03
C GLY A 102 -5.95 6.75 -1.15
N ALA A 103 -5.41 7.66 -1.98
CA ALA A 103 -3.97 7.82 -2.14
C ALA A 103 -3.29 8.29 -0.85
N LEU A 104 -3.90 9.26 -0.14
CA LEU A 104 -3.39 9.75 1.15
C LEU A 104 -3.43 8.64 2.21
N THR A 105 -4.52 7.88 2.28
CA THR A 105 -4.69 6.80 3.26
C THR A 105 -3.69 5.68 3.05
N GLU A 106 -3.49 5.23 1.80
CA GLU A 106 -2.48 4.21 1.50
C GLU A 106 -1.06 4.71 1.81
N ASN A 107 -0.73 5.96 1.44
CA ASN A 107 0.58 6.52 1.76
C ASN A 107 0.80 6.60 3.27
N PHE A 108 -0.22 6.99 4.04
CA PHE A 108 -0.18 7.01 5.50
C PHE A 108 0.06 5.62 6.09
N VAL A 109 -0.68 4.61 5.63
CA VAL A 109 -0.48 3.22 6.11
C VAL A 109 0.93 2.74 5.75
N LEU A 110 1.39 2.96 4.51
CA LEU A 110 2.73 2.53 4.11
C LEU A 110 3.81 3.16 4.97
N GLN A 111 3.77 4.49 5.22
CA GLN A 111 4.80 5.16 6.03
C GLN A 111 4.88 4.61 7.46
N THR A 112 3.77 4.10 7.99
CA THR A 112 3.77 3.44 9.32
C THR A 112 4.24 1.99 9.23
N LEU A 113 3.92 1.26 8.18
CA LEU A 113 4.36 -0.14 8.01
C LEU A 113 5.87 -0.26 7.81
N ILE A 114 6.49 0.63 7.04
CA ILE A 114 7.96 0.57 6.78
C ILE A 114 8.81 0.78 8.04
N THR A 115 8.24 1.34 9.11
CA THR A 115 8.95 1.53 10.39
C THR A 115 8.79 0.35 11.35
N GLN A 116 7.88 -0.58 11.06
CA GLN A 116 7.55 -1.71 11.96
C GLN A 116 8.09 -3.04 11.44
N PHE A 117 8.28 -3.18 10.13
CA PHE A 117 8.68 -4.43 9.50
C PHE A 117 10.03 -4.30 8.80
N GLU A 118 10.92 -5.27 9.02
CA GLU A 118 12.26 -5.29 8.39
C GLU A 118 12.19 -5.40 6.86
N VAL A 119 11.21 -6.16 6.37
CA VAL A 119 11.00 -6.35 4.93
C VAL A 119 10.06 -5.28 4.40
N THR A 120 10.53 -4.44 3.49
CA THR A 120 9.69 -3.46 2.80
C THR A 120 8.46 -4.12 2.20
N PRO A 121 7.23 -3.64 2.47
CA PRO A 121 6.01 -4.18 1.90
C PRO A 121 6.06 -4.27 0.38
N ARG A 122 5.36 -5.24 -0.18
CA ARG A 122 5.13 -5.42 -1.62
C ARG A 122 3.65 -5.25 -1.90
N TYR A 123 3.25 -5.25 -3.17
CA TYR A 123 1.84 -5.38 -3.53
C TYR A 123 1.64 -6.56 -4.48
N TRP A 124 0.41 -7.02 -4.57
CA TRP A 124 0.04 -8.06 -5.53
C TRP A 124 -1.15 -7.60 -6.36
N SER A 125 -1.14 -7.94 -7.64
CA SER A 125 -2.29 -7.69 -8.51
C SER A 125 -2.42 -8.77 -9.59
N GLN A 126 -3.67 -9.04 -9.95
CA GLN A 126 -4.09 -9.91 -11.03
C GLN A 126 -4.98 -9.11 -12.00
N SER A 127 -4.84 -9.34 -13.30
CA SER A 127 -5.55 -8.55 -14.31
C SER A 127 -6.88 -9.15 -14.73
N ASN A 128 -7.02 -10.48 -14.70
CA ASN A 128 -8.24 -11.15 -15.17
C ASN A 128 -8.65 -12.32 -14.25
N PRO A 129 -9.75 -12.20 -13.50
CA PRO A 129 -10.44 -10.95 -13.18
C PRO A 129 -9.56 -10.02 -12.36
N PRO A 130 -9.83 -8.70 -12.33
CA PRO A 130 -8.97 -7.74 -11.64
C PRO A 130 -9.12 -7.87 -10.12
N TYR A 131 -7.99 -8.11 -9.45
CA TYR A 131 -7.85 -8.09 -8.00
C TYR A 131 -6.53 -7.43 -7.64
N GLU A 132 -6.50 -6.68 -6.55
CA GLU A 132 -5.30 -6.06 -6.03
C GLU A 132 -5.27 -6.17 -4.50
N ILE A 133 -4.09 -6.44 -3.95
CA ILE A 133 -3.76 -6.32 -2.53
C ILE A 133 -2.83 -5.13 -2.40
N ASP A 134 -3.23 -4.14 -1.62
CA ASP A 134 -2.51 -2.87 -1.50
C ASP A 134 -1.10 -3.08 -0.97
N PHE A 135 -0.95 -3.90 0.10
CA PHE A 135 0.34 -4.28 0.62
C PHE A 135 0.38 -5.76 1.02
N LEU A 136 1.54 -6.36 0.87
CA LEU A 136 1.89 -7.66 1.44
C LEU A 136 3.00 -7.42 2.45
N ILE A 137 2.73 -7.73 3.70
CA ILE A 137 3.70 -7.73 4.79
C ILE A 137 4.31 -9.13 4.87
N GLN A 138 5.64 -9.21 4.91
CA GLN A 138 6.35 -10.41 5.29
C GLN A 138 6.86 -10.25 6.72
N ARG A 139 6.46 -11.18 7.57
CA ARG A 139 6.95 -11.30 8.95
C ARG A 139 7.45 -12.71 9.13
N GLU A 140 8.76 -12.86 9.28
CA GLU A 140 9.41 -14.18 9.30
C GLU A 140 9.05 -15.02 8.06
N ASN A 141 8.38 -16.15 8.25
CA ASN A 141 7.96 -17.08 7.19
C ASN A 141 6.50 -16.90 6.75
N ASP A 142 5.79 -15.93 7.31
CA ASP A 142 4.39 -15.68 7.07
C ASP A 142 4.15 -14.43 6.21
N ILE A 143 3.05 -14.44 5.46
CA ILE A 143 2.61 -13.33 4.61
C ILE A 143 1.25 -12.86 5.09
N PHE A 144 1.12 -11.55 5.27
CA PHE A 144 -0.12 -10.89 5.66
C PHE A 144 -0.57 -9.96 4.55
N PRO A 145 -1.61 -10.32 3.78
CA PRO A 145 -2.21 -9.43 2.82
C PRO A 145 -2.95 -8.30 3.53
N VAL A 146 -2.73 -7.08 3.07
CA VAL A 146 -3.25 -5.86 3.64
C VAL A 146 -4.11 -5.13 2.62
N GLU A 147 -5.31 -4.76 3.02
CA GLU A 147 -6.21 -3.88 2.28
C GLU A 147 -6.44 -2.59 3.07
N VAL A 148 -6.38 -1.45 2.40
CA VAL A 148 -6.56 -0.13 3.00
C VAL A 148 -7.87 0.47 2.51
N LYS A 149 -8.77 0.81 3.44
CA LYS A 149 -10.07 1.42 3.16
C LYS A 149 -10.15 2.81 3.76
N SER A 150 -10.39 3.79 2.91
CA SER A 150 -10.60 5.19 3.30
C SER A 150 -12.08 5.55 3.53
N GLU A 151 -13.00 4.61 3.28
CA GLU A 151 -14.44 4.77 3.39
C GLU A 151 -15.05 3.65 4.25
N ALA A 152 -16.32 3.83 4.63
CA ALA A 152 -17.07 2.88 5.45
C ALA A 152 -17.40 1.54 4.73
N ASN A 153 -17.20 1.43 3.42
CA ASN A 153 -17.43 0.17 2.71
C ASN A 153 -16.29 -0.82 2.93
N ILE A 154 -16.55 -1.83 3.73
CA ILE A 154 -15.59 -2.83 4.20
C ILE A 154 -15.56 -4.13 3.38
N SER A 155 -16.09 -4.15 2.16
CA SER A 155 -16.00 -5.32 1.29
C SER A 155 -14.54 -5.64 0.95
N SER A 156 -14.08 -6.84 1.29
CA SER A 156 -12.69 -7.31 1.13
C SER A 156 -12.58 -8.48 0.15
N LYS A 157 -13.13 -8.30 -1.06
CA LYS A 157 -13.11 -9.34 -2.11
C LYS A 157 -11.68 -9.76 -2.50
N SER A 158 -10.77 -8.79 -2.57
CA SER A 158 -9.36 -9.05 -2.93
C SER A 158 -8.64 -9.86 -1.85
N LEU A 159 -8.85 -9.56 -0.57
CA LEU A 159 -8.29 -10.33 0.55
C LEU A 159 -8.78 -11.78 0.53
N LYS A 160 -10.10 -11.98 0.29
CA LYS A 160 -10.67 -13.32 0.17
C LYS A 160 -10.03 -14.07 -1.00
N LYS A 161 -9.97 -13.43 -2.18
CA LYS A 161 -9.38 -14.03 -3.38
C LYS A 161 -7.92 -14.40 -3.19
N PHE A 162 -7.13 -13.54 -2.57
CA PHE A 162 -5.72 -13.80 -2.29
C PHE A 162 -5.54 -15.02 -1.38
N LYS A 163 -6.36 -15.15 -0.31
CA LYS A 163 -6.33 -16.32 0.57
C LYS A 163 -6.74 -17.60 -0.17
N GLU A 164 -7.75 -17.55 -1.05
CA GLU A 164 -8.14 -18.70 -1.89
C GLU A 164 -7.00 -19.19 -2.80
N LEU A 165 -6.19 -18.26 -3.34
CA LEU A 165 -5.05 -18.58 -4.20
C LEU A 165 -3.82 -19.09 -3.43
N PHE A 166 -3.66 -18.67 -2.18
CA PHE A 166 -2.49 -18.97 -1.35
C PHE A 166 -2.87 -19.43 0.06
N PRO A 167 -3.73 -20.47 0.22
CA PRO A 167 -4.33 -20.84 1.50
C PRO A 167 -3.30 -21.20 2.58
N ASP A 168 -2.22 -21.91 2.19
CA ASP A 168 -1.17 -22.36 3.12
C ASP A 168 -0.20 -21.25 3.55
N LYS A 169 -0.32 -20.05 2.98
CA LYS A 169 0.59 -18.92 3.24
C LYS A 169 -0.06 -17.78 4.00
N VAL A 170 -1.40 -17.74 4.05
CA VAL A 170 -2.16 -16.64 4.65
C VAL A 170 -2.87 -17.14 5.91
N LYS A 171 -2.27 -16.91 7.07
CA LYS A 171 -2.86 -17.22 8.38
C LYS A 171 -3.84 -16.14 8.81
N LEU A 172 -3.54 -14.89 8.50
CA LEU A 172 -4.30 -13.72 8.90
C LEU A 172 -4.34 -12.74 7.74
N ARG A 173 -5.50 -12.15 7.50
CA ARG A 173 -5.70 -11.04 6.57
C ARG A 173 -5.83 -9.74 7.37
N VAL A 174 -5.25 -8.67 6.91
CA VAL A 174 -5.26 -7.38 7.62
C VAL A 174 -6.03 -6.35 6.81
N ARG A 175 -6.86 -5.57 7.47
CA ARG A 175 -7.57 -4.45 6.87
C ARG A 175 -7.38 -3.21 7.74
N PHE A 176 -6.91 -2.13 7.14
CA PHE A 176 -6.95 -0.81 7.77
C PHE A 176 -8.20 -0.08 7.31
N SER A 177 -8.97 0.46 8.25
CA SER A 177 -10.22 1.17 7.95
C SER A 177 -10.56 2.23 9.00
N LEU A 178 -11.69 2.89 8.81
CA LEU A 178 -12.24 3.82 9.79
C LEU A 178 -13.03 3.11 10.91
N ASP A 179 -13.28 1.82 10.78
CA ASP A 179 -14.02 1.03 11.76
C ASP A 179 -13.16 0.68 12.97
N ASN A 180 -13.82 0.29 14.07
CA ASN A 180 -13.16 -0.17 15.29
C ASN A 180 -12.32 -1.43 15.07
N MET A 181 -11.36 -1.65 15.97
CA MET A 181 -10.55 -2.86 15.98
C MET A 181 -11.44 -4.08 16.18
N LYS A 182 -11.28 -5.08 15.32
CA LYS A 182 -12.03 -6.32 15.36
C LYS A 182 -11.25 -7.44 14.69
N LEU A 183 -11.29 -8.64 15.29
CA LEU A 183 -10.88 -9.86 14.63
C LEU A 183 -12.15 -10.64 14.25
N ASP A 184 -12.39 -10.83 12.97
CA ASP A 184 -13.50 -11.59 12.38
C ASP A 184 -12.92 -12.77 11.61
N ASP A 185 -13.08 -13.98 12.11
CA ASP A 185 -12.38 -15.17 11.62
C ASP A 185 -10.86 -14.91 11.51
N ASP A 186 -10.38 -14.77 10.30
CA ASP A 186 -8.98 -14.49 9.99
C ASP A 186 -8.78 -13.07 9.40
N VAL A 187 -9.71 -12.15 9.60
CA VAL A 187 -9.60 -10.75 9.19
C VAL A 187 -9.44 -9.86 10.41
N LEU A 188 -8.23 -9.34 10.59
CA LEU A 188 -7.94 -8.33 11.60
C LEU A 188 -8.21 -6.94 11.01
N ASN A 189 -9.26 -6.27 11.48
CA ASN A 189 -9.50 -4.87 11.19
C ASN A 189 -8.75 -3.99 12.19
N ILE A 190 -7.87 -3.14 11.69
CA ILE A 190 -7.10 -2.17 12.48
C ILE A 190 -7.59 -0.77 12.12
N PRO A 191 -8.06 0.01 13.10
CA PRO A 191 -8.37 1.42 12.86
C PRO A 191 -7.16 2.17 12.31
N LEU A 192 -7.36 3.07 11.36
CA LEU A 192 -6.26 3.82 10.73
C LEU A 192 -5.37 4.54 11.76
N PHE A 193 -5.93 5.08 12.82
CA PHE A 193 -5.16 5.76 13.88
C PHE A 193 -4.27 4.82 14.72
N MET A 194 -4.43 3.49 14.57
CA MET A 194 -3.61 2.46 15.22
C MET A 194 -2.65 1.78 14.24
N ALA A 195 -2.46 2.33 13.05
CA ALA A 195 -1.61 1.71 12.02
C ALA A 195 -0.15 1.52 12.48
N ASP A 196 0.33 2.35 13.41
CA ASP A 196 1.65 2.24 14.06
C ASP A 196 1.77 1.07 15.04
N GLN A 197 0.69 0.34 15.32
CA GLN A 197 0.65 -0.86 16.18
C GLN A 197 0.48 -2.15 15.38
N ALA A 198 0.62 -2.12 14.06
CA ALA A 198 0.28 -3.24 13.18
C ALA A 198 1.05 -4.53 13.54
N ASP A 199 2.38 -4.46 13.73
CA ASP A 199 3.17 -5.65 14.07
C ASP A 199 2.74 -6.28 15.40
N ARG A 200 2.52 -5.45 16.42
CA ARG A 200 2.04 -5.90 17.73
C ARG A 200 0.66 -6.55 17.64
N LEU A 201 -0.28 -5.90 16.93
CA LEU A 201 -1.67 -6.39 16.79
C LEU A 201 -1.75 -7.68 15.97
N ILE A 202 -0.94 -7.81 14.93
CA ILE A 202 -0.79 -9.05 14.16
C ILE A 202 -0.26 -10.16 15.09
N GLY A 203 0.75 -9.88 15.90
CA GLY A 203 1.29 -10.84 16.87
C GLY A 203 0.23 -11.33 17.84
N LEU A 204 -0.52 -10.42 18.45
CA LEU A 204 -1.61 -10.75 19.38
C LEU A 204 -2.73 -11.58 18.71
N ALA A 205 -3.09 -11.25 17.48
CA ALA A 205 -4.12 -11.98 16.75
C ALA A 205 -3.72 -13.42 16.39
N LEU A 206 -2.42 -13.72 16.37
CA LEU A 206 -1.89 -15.06 16.10
C LEU A 206 -1.69 -15.91 17.35
N GLU A 207 -1.84 -15.34 18.56
CA GLU A 207 -1.70 -16.10 19.80
C GLU A 207 -2.82 -17.14 19.95
N PRO A 208 -2.48 -18.38 20.38
CA PRO A 208 -3.48 -19.40 20.63
C PRO A 208 -4.43 -18.96 21.75
N GLY A 209 -5.70 -18.78 21.46
CA GLY A 209 -6.74 -18.35 22.41
C GLY A 209 -7.51 -17.08 22.02
N ASN A 210 -7.05 -16.31 21.07
CA ASN A 210 -7.74 -15.11 20.58
C ASN A 210 -8.64 -15.36 19.35
N ALA A 211 -8.69 -16.60 18.83
CA ALA A 211 -9.60 -17.03 17.77
C ALA A 211 -10.86 -17.68 18.40
N GLN A 212 -11.74 -16.87 19.00
CA GLN A 212 -13.12 -17.26 19.36
C GLN A 212 -14.11 -16.25 18.83
#